data_329f5e91cf42631c1091303babf6db34
#
_entry.id   329f5e91cf42631c1091303babf6db34
#
_cell.length_a   1.000
_cell.length_b   1.000
_cell.length_c   1.000
_cell.angle_alpha   90.00
_cell.angle_beta   90.00
_cell.angle_gamma   90.00
#
_symmetry.space_group_name_H-M   'P 1'
#
loop_
_entity.id
_entity.type
_entity.pdbx_description
1 polymer ?
#
loop_
_entity_poly.entity_id
_entity_poly.type
_entity_poly.pdbx_seq_one_letter_code
_entity_poly.pdbx_strand_id
1 'polypeptide(L)'
;LRKFVKWAKKEGKLTTEDANAAFRVFDKFDGLVTNELTKVPERLRELAQHPNLNVFPLSESMLERQVAIGARDTSLKPYDMAVLAAILVRAEDLRQNGFSWVGFCELDSDLQPWDKNGVLKPILSDLYNASRIWVYRDFLVEDVDELPQGWFSSN
;
A
#
# COMPACT_ATOMS: atom_id res chain seq x y z
N LEU A 1 21.08 8.88 -8.92
CA LEU A 1 22.02 8.37 -9.92
C LEU A 1 22.59 9.48 -10.80
N ARG A 2 21.81 10.36 -11.46
CA ARG A 2 22.31 11.48 -12.28
C ARG A 2 23.30 12.39 -11.53
N LYS A 3 23.03 12.73 -10.25
CA LYS A 3 23.94 13.52 -9.40
C LYS A 3 25.27 12.79 -9.17
N PHE A 4 25.23 11.48 -8.99
CA PHE A 4 26.44 10.66 -8.81
C PHE A 4 27.31 10.63 -10.08
N VAL A 5 26.71 10.44 -11.26
CA VAL A 5 27.45 10.48 -12.53
C VAL A 5 28.10 11.84 -12.76
N LYS A 6 27.39 12.95 -12.48
CA LYS A 6 27.96 14.31 -12.55
C LYS A 6 29.16 14.49 -11.61
N TRP A 7 29.02 14.00 -10.37
CA TRP A 7 30.11 14.04 -9.39
C TRP A 7 31.31 13.18 -9.85
N ALA A 8 31.08 11.94 -10.26
CA ALA A 8 32.14 11.03 -10.68
C ALA A 8 32.92 11.57 -11.91
N LYS A 9 32.21 12.23 -12.86
CA LYS A 9 32.85 12.94 -13.96
C LYS A 9 33.71 14.09 -13.47
N LYS A 10 33.20 14.92 -12.54
CA LYS A 10 33.95 16.04 -11.96
C LYS A 10 35.22 15.59 -11.26
N GLU A 11 35.17 14.48 -10.56
CA GLU A 11 36.30 13.87 -9.83
C GLU A 11 37.24 13.06 -10.76
N GLY A 12 37.04 13.07 -12.07
CA GLY A 12 37.89 12.32 -13.01
C GLY A 12 37.74 10.81 -12.92
N LYS A 13 36.70 10.29 -12.22
CA LYS A 13 36.43 8.85 -12.06
C LYS A 13 35.66 8.26 -13.23
N LEU A 14 35.07 9.10 -14.07
CA LEU A 14 34.41 8.74 -15.31
C LEU A 14 34.90 9.65 -16.45
N THR A 15 35.09 9.08 -17.62
CA THR A 15 35.36 9.88 -18.82
C THR A 15 34.09 10.67 -19.21
N THR A 16 34.27 11.68 -20.05
CA THR A 16 33.13 12.43 -20.62
C THR A 16 32.22 11.52 -21.45
N GLU A 17 32.82 10.57 -22.13
CA GLU A 17 32.12 9.60 -22.98
C GLU A 17 31.26 8.63 -22.15
N ASP A 18 31.81 8.06 -21.07
CA ASP A 18 31.08 7.20 -20.14
C ASP A 18 29.93 7.94 -19.46
N ALA A 19 30.17 9.16 -19.02
CA ALA A 19 29.12 10.00 -18.40
C ALA A 19 27.99 10.29 -19.39
N ASN A 20 28.29 10.58 -20.64
CA ASN A 20 27.28 10.82 -21.69
C ASN A 20 26.53 9.52 -22.05
N ALA A 21 27.21 8.37 -22.04
CA ALA A 21 26.56 7.07 -22.24
C ALA A 21 25.56 6.77 -21.09
N ALA A 22 25.97 7.00 -19.85
CA ALA A 22 25.10 6.84 -18.69
C ALA A 22 23.87 7.79 -18.76
N PHE A 23 24.03 9.05 -19.15
CA PHE A 23 22.91 9.97 -19.32
C PHE A 23 21.94 9.52 -20.41
N ARG A 24 22.45 9.03 -21.56
CA ARG A 24 21.56 8.48 -22.60
C ARG A 24 20.71 7.31 -22.11
N VAL A 25 21.27 6.44 -21.24
CA VAL A 25 20.52 5.36 -20.61
C VAL A 25 19.44 5.92 -19.70
N PHE A 26 19.76 6.92 -18.84
CA PHE A 26 18.77 7.54 -17.99
C PHE A 26 17.65 8.25 -18.76
N ASP A 27 17.97 8.91 -19.88
CA ASP A 27 16.96 9.56 -20.71
C ASP A 27 15.99 8.53 -21.34
N LYS A 28 16.51 7.37 -21.77
CA LYS A 28 15.65 6.28 -22.23
C LYS A 28 14.76 5.74 -21.12
N PHE A 29 15.30 5.55 -19.92
CA PHE A 29 14.51 5.10 -18.75
C PHE A 29 13.42 6.10 -18.40
N ASP A 30 13.76 7.38 -18.32
CA ASP A 30 12.77 8.43 -18.02
C ASP A 30 11.67 8.48 -19.10
N GLY A 31 12.01 8.30 -20.37
CA GLY A 31 11.04 8.18 -21.46
C GLY A 31 10.11 6.98 -21.31
N LEU A 32 10.64 5.81 -20.95
CA LEU A 32 9.84 4.61 -20.70
C LEU A 32 8.91 4.79 -19.51
N VAL A 33 9.42 5.31 -18.39
CA VAL A 33 8.61 5.58 -17.19
C VAL A 33 7.50 6.57 -17.50
N THR A 34 7.82 7.68 -18.18
CA THR A 34 6.82 8.68 -18.56
C THR A 34 5.73 8.08 -19.44
N ASN A 35 6.12 7.26 -20.43
CA ASN A 35 5.16 6.58 -21.30
C ASN A 35 4.25 5.61 -20.54
N GLU A 36 4.77 4.85 -19.58
CA GLU A 36 3.95 3.97 -18.76
C GLU A 36 3.04 4.76 -17.81
N LEU A 37 3.53 5.84 -17.20
CA LEU A 37 2.71 6.68 -16.33
C LEU A 37 1.53 7.35 -17.06
N THR A 38 1.69 7.70 -18.34
CA THR A 38 0.58 8.25 -19.15
C THR A 38 -0.56 7.26 -19.38
N LYS A 39 -0.29 5.95 -19.29
CA LYS A 39 -1.30 4.88 -19.43
C LYS A 39 -2.05 4.58 -18.13
N VAL A 40 -1.53 5.01 -16.99
CA VAL A 40 -2.12 4.71 -15.67
C VAL A 40 -3.59 5.14 -15.57
N PRO A 41 -4.01 6.37 -15.99
CA PRO A 41 -5.41 6.77 -15.89
C PRO A 41 -6.36 5.90 -16.74
N GLU A 42 -5.89 5.39 -17.87
CA GLU A 42 -6.68 4.48 -18.72
C GLU A 42 -6.81 3.11 -18.07
N ARG A 43 -5.72 2.54 -17.62
CA ARG A 43 -5.71 1.26 -16.88
C ARG A 43 -6.58 1.32 -15.61
N LEU A 44 -6.57 2.44 -14.88
CA LEU A 44 -7.45 2.62 -13.72
C LEU A 44 -8.92 2.66 -14.11
N ARG A 45 -9.28 3.29 -15.25
CA ARG A 45 -10.66 3.28 -15.77
C ARG A 45 -11.08 1.87 -16.19
N GLU A 46 -10.21 1.13 -16.87
CA GLU A 46 -10.46 -0.28 -17.24
C GLU A 46 -10.68 -1.15 -16.00
N LEU A 47 -9.82 -1.00 -14.99
CA LEU A 47 -9.96 -1.69 -13.72
C LEU A 47 -11.27 -1.34 -13.02
N ALA A 48 -11.65 -0.06 -12.98
CA ALA A 48 -12.89 0.38 -12.35
C ALA A 48 -14.15 -0.17 -13.04
N GLN A 49 -14.04 -0.58 -14.31
CA GLN A 49 -15.13 -1.21 -15.07
C GLN A 49 -15.11 -2.75 -14.99
N HIS A 50 -14.10 -3.33 -14.35
CA HIS A 50 -13.97 -4.78 -14.26
C HIS A 50 -15.10 -5.37 -13.40
N PRO A 51 -15.81 -6.42 -13.86
CA PRO A 51 -17.02 -6.94 -13.19
C PRO A 51 -16.76 -7.46 -11.78
N ASN A 52 -15.52 -7.86 -11.47
CA ASN A 52 -15.14 -8.37 -10.16
C ASN A 52 -14.49 -7.29 -9.27
N LEU A 53 -14.47 -6.03 -9.70
CA LEU A 53 -13.92 -4.90 -8.94
C LEU A 53 -15.06 -3.96 -8.55
N ASN A 54 -15.18 -3.69 -7.26
CA ASN A 54 -16.14 -2.73 -6.75
C ASN A 54 -15.43 -1.45 -6.32
N VAL A 55 -15.67 -0.36 -7.04
CA VAL A 55 -15.21 0.98 -6.66
C VAL A 55 -16.34 1.67 -5.90
N PHE A 56 -16.07 2.06 -4.66
CA PHE A 56 -17.06 2.72 -3.81
C PHE A 56 -16.60 4.13 -3.43
N PRO A 57 -17.52 5.11 -3.31
CA PRO A 57 -17.19 6.46 -2.87
C PRO A 57 -16.87 6.48 -1.37
N LEU A 58 -16.14 7.49 -0.93
CA LEU A 58 -15.99 7.78 0.48
C LEU A 58 -17.36 8.16 1.08
N SER A 59 -17.70 7.55 2.20
CA SER A 59 -18.94 7.80 2.95
C SER A 59 -18.68 8.66 4.18
N GLU A 60 -19.76 9.23 4.74
CA GLU A 60 -19.71 9.97 6.00
C GLU A 60 -19.15 9.11 7.14
N SER A 61 -19.58 7.85 7.22
CA SER A 61 -19.09 6.90 8.24
C SER A 61 -17.59 6.63 8.12
N MET A 62 -17.01 6.68 6.90
CA MET A 62 -15.56 6.58 6.71
C MET A 62 -14.84 7.82 7.25
N LEU A 63 -15.40 9.01 7.05
CA LEU A 63 -14.82 10.25 7.60
C LEU A 63 -14.90 10.29 9.13
N GLU A 64 -16.03 9.90 9.71
CA GLU A 64 -16.17 9.76 11.16
C GLU A 64 -15.17 8.76 11.74
N ARG A 65 -15.01 7.61 11.08
CA ARG A 65 -14.02 6.60 11.47
C ARG A 65 -12.60 7.14 11.39
N GLN A 66 -12.26 7.92 10.36
CA GLN A 66 -10.96 8.58 10.23
C GLN A 66 -10.67 9.50 11.42
N VAL A 67 -11.64 10.30 11.84
CA VAL A 67 -11.51 11.18 13.02
C VAL A 67 -11.29 10.35 14.28
N ALA A 68 -12.02 9.25 14.46
CA ALA A 68 -11.86 8.35 15.60
C ALA A 68 -10.49 7.65 15.62
N ILE A 69 -9.94 7.30 14.46
CA ILE A 69 -8.57 6.75 14.33
C ILE A 69 -7.55 7.83 14.66
N GLY A 70 -7.75 9.06 14.18
CA GLY A 70 -6.86 10.19 14.45
C GLY A 70 -6.74 10.56 15.93
N ALA A 71 -7.73 10.21 16.74
CA ALA A 71 -7.68 10.37 18.19
C ALA A 71 -6.79 9.31 18.90
N ARG A 72 -6.32 8.29 18.16
CA ARG A 72 -5.40 7.25 18.65
C ARG A 72 -4.00 7.56 18.14
N ASP A 73 -2.99 7.23 18.92
CA ASP A 73 -1.58 7.38 18.52
C ASP A 73 -1.15 6.25 17.56
N THR A 74 -1.66 6.31 16.33
CA THR A 74 -1.35 5.34 15.28
C THR A 74 -0.07 5.65 14.52
N SER A 75 0.48 6.85 14.67
CA SER A 75 1.59 7.39 13.86
C SER A 75 1.30 7.46 12.35
N LEU A 76 0.04 7.28 11.93
CA LEU A 76 -0.37 7.33 10.54
C LEU A 76 -0.54 8.79 10.07
N LYS A 77 -0.23 9.02 8.80
CA LYS A 77 -0.54 10.29 8.12
C LYS A 77 -2.05 10.41 7.85
N PRO A 78 -2.58 11.62 7.67
CA PRO A 78 -4.01 11.82 7.42
C PRO A 78 -4.57 11.01 6.24
N TYR A 79 -3.79 10.85 5.17
CA TYR A 79 -4.19 10.04 4.02
C TYR A 79 -4.30 8.55 4.38
N ASP A 80 -3.30 8.02 5.07
CA ASP A 80 -3.27 6.60 5.47
C ASP A 80 -4.39 6.30 6.48
N MET A 81 -4.72 7.26 7.35
CA MET A 81 -5.88 7.16 8.25
C MET A 81 -7.20 7.10 7.48
N ALA A 82 -7.33 7.87 6.38
CA ALA A 82 -8.53 7.82 5.53
C ALA A 82 -8.67 6.49 4.82
N VAL A 83 -7.56 5.94 4.30
CA VAL A 83 -7.53 4.61 3.68
C VAL A 83 -7.89 3.54 4.70
N LEU A 84 -7.28 3.55 5.88
CA LEU A 84 -7.59 2.61 6.96
C LEU A 84 -9.06 2.69 7.36
N ALA A 85 -9.61 3.89 7.54
CA ALA A 85 -11.02 4.09 7.88
C ALA A 85 -11.96 3.50 6.82
N ALA A 86 -11.65 3.71 5.53
CA ALA A 86 -12.42 3.16 4.44
C ALA A 86 -12.40 1.62 4.44
N ILE A 87 -11.24 1.01 4.70
CA ILE A 87 -11.08 -0.44 4.81
C ILE A 87 -11.92 -1.01 5.95
N LEU A 88 -11.82 -0.40 7.15
CA LEU A 88 -12.54 -0.87 8.34
C LEU A 88 -14.07 -0.78 8.15
N VAL A 89 -14.58 0.34 7.65
CA VAL A 89 -16.02 0.51 7.39
C VAL A 89 -16.50 -0.48 6.32
N ARG A 90 -15.72 -0.64 5.24
CA ARG A 90 -16.08 -1.59 4.19
C ARG A 90 -16.07 -3.04 4.67
N ALA A 91 -15.14 -3.41 5.54
CA ALA A 91 -15.13 -4.74 6.14
C ALA A 91 -16.35 -4.97 7.05
N GLU A 92 -16.77 -3.96 7.81
CA GLU A 92 -18.00 -4.00 8.61
C GLU A 92 -19.23 -4.21 7.71
N ASP A 93 -19.36 -3.48 6.60
CA ASP A 93 -20.44 -3.66 5.62
C ASP A 93 -20.46 -5.08 5.04
N LEU A 94 -19.30 -5.61 4.63
CA LEU A 94 -19.21 -6.96 4.11
C LEU A 94 -19.63 -8.00 5.13
N ARG A 95 -19.24 -7.82 6.39
CA ARG A 95 -19.66 -8.71 7.48
C ARG A 95 -21.16 -8.68 7.74
N GLN A 96 -21.80 -7.51 7.67
CA GLN A 96 -23.25 -7.38 7.77
C GLN A 96 -23.97 -8.10 6.62
N ASN A 97 -23.29 -8.23 5.47
CA ASN A 97 -23.78 -8.98 4.30
C ASN A 97 -23.38 -10.48 4.32
N GLY A 98 -22.93 -11.00 5.46
CA GLY A 98 -22.71 -12.44 5.68
C GLY A 98 -21.27 -12.94 5.48
N PHE A 99 -20.32 -12.07 5.19
CA PHE A 99 -18.90 -12.46 5.13
C PHE A 99 -18.32 -12.57 6.55
N SER A 100 -17.75 -13.72 6.87
CA SER A 100 -17.16 -13.95 8.21
C SER A 100 -15.84 -13.21 8.40
N TRP A 101 -15.05 -13.10 7.32
CA TRP A 101 -13.71 -12.49 7.29
C TRP A 101 -13.51 -11.73 5.98
N VAL A 102 -12.63 -10.74 6.03
CA VAL A 102 -12.22 -9.94 4.87
C VAL A 102 -10.71 -10.02 4.72
N GLY A 103 -10.22 -10.40 3.55
CA GLY A 103 -8.80 -10.34 3.22
C GLY A 103 -8.42 -8.94 2.74
N PHE A 104 -7.31 -8.42 3.24
CA PHE A 104 -6.74 -7.15 2.81
C PHE A 104 -5.27 -7.35 2.45
N CYS A 105 -4.93 -7.11 1.18
CA CYS A 105 -3.55 -7.15 0.73
C CYS A 105 -2.96 -5.75 0.74
N GLU A 106 -1.91 -5.55 1.54
CA GLU A 106 -1.29 -4.24 1.74
C GLU A 106 0.22 -4.31 1.57
N LEU A 107 0.70 -3.56 0.60
CA LEU A 107 2.14 -3.46 0.31
C LEU A 107 2.79 -2.29 1.05
N ASP A 108 2.01 -1.28 1.49
CA ASP A 108 2.53 -0.14 2.25
C ASP A 108 2.75 -0.54 3.70
N SER A 109 4.00 -0.45 4.14
CA SER A 109 4.39 -0.78 5.51
C SER A 109 3.69 0.09 6.57
N ASP A 110 3.20 1.29 6.22
CA ASP A 110 2.55 2.17 7.17
C ASP A 110 1.19 1.59 7.63
N LEU A 111 0.46 0.93 6.72
CA LEU A 111 -0.83 0.28 6.99
C LEU A 111 -0.70 -1.18 7.43
N GLN A 112 0.47 -1.80 7.32
CA GLN A 112 0.66 -3.16 7.85
C GLN A 112 0.62 -3.17 9.38
N PRO A 113 -0.01 -4.18 10.01
CA PRO A 113 -0.09 -4.29 11.47
C PRO A 113 1.20 -4.78 12.13
N TRP A 114 2.30 -4.89 11.39
CA TRP A 114 3.66 -5.18 11.85
C TRP A 114 4.64 -4.17 11.28
N ASP A 115 5.77 -4.02 11.92
CA ASP A 115 6.89 -3.25 11.42
C ASP A 115 7.78 -4.08 10.46
N LYS A 116 8.85 -3.47 9.95
CA LYS A 116 9.83 -4.12 9.07
C LYS A 116 10.54 -5.34 9.69
N ASN A 117 10.51 -5.46 11.01
CA ASN A 117 11.11 -6.58 11.75
C ASN A 117 10.06 -7.65 12.10
N GLY A 118 8.82 -7.48 11.69
CA GLY A 118 7.72 -8.39 11.99
C GLY A 118 7.10 -8.17 13.39
N VAL A 119 7.47 -7.09 14.08
CA VAL A 119 6.88 -6.76 15.39
C VAL A 119 5.51 -6.11 15.20
N LEU A 120 4.51 -6.63 15.89
CA LEU A 120 3.13 -6.10 15.81
C LEU A 120 3.07 -4.65 16.26
N LYS A 121 2.30 -3.85 15.52
CA LYS A 121 1.85 -2.50 15.88
C LYS A 121 0.51 -2.66 16.62
N PRO A 122 0.44 -2.54 17.95
CA PRO A 122 -0.72 -2.97 18.73
C PRO A 122 -2.02 -2.34 18.25
N ILE A 123 -2.04 -1.01 18.04
CA ILE A 123 -3.26 -0.28 17.66
C ILE A 123 -3.80 -0.74 16.31
N LEU A 124 -2.92 -0.93 15.30
CA LEU A 124 -3.35 -1.40 13.97
C LEU A 124 -3.81 -2.86 14.02
N SER A 125 -3.07 -3.70 14.74
CA SER A 125 -3.44 -5.10 14.96
C SER A 125 -4.83 -5.21 15.61
N ASP A 126 -5.09 -4.45 16.66
CA ASP A 126 -6.38 -4.44 17.36
C ASP A 126 -7.52 -3.97 16.44
N LEU A 127 -7.29 -2.94 15.61
CA LEU A 127 -8.28 -2.44 14.67
C LEU A 127 -8.64 -3.50 13.61
N TYR A 128 -7.66 -4.15 13.03
CA TYR A 128 -7.87 -5.21 12.04
C TYR A 128 -8.56 -6.44 12.66
N ASN A 129 -8.12 -6.87 13.84
CA ASN A 129 -8.72 -8.00 14.55
C ASN A 129 -10.18 -7.72 14.93
N ALA A 130 -10.49 -6.55 15.48
CA ALA A 130 -11.86 -6.15 15.81
C ALA A 130 -12.80 -6.15 14.59
N SER A 131 -12.26 -5.80 13.42
CA SER A 131 -12.99 -5.78 12.16
C SER A 131 -12.94 -7.12 11.41
N ARG A 132 -12.26 -8.14 11.95
CA ARG A 132 -12.04 -9.46 11.32
C ARG A 132 -11.43 -9.32 9.92
N ILE A 133 -10.35 -8.55 9.83
CA ILE A 133 -9.59 -8.35 8.60
C ILE A 133 -8.28 -9.13 8.70
N TRP A 134 -8.01 -9.92 7.68
CA TRP A 134 -6.72 -10.56 7.47
C TRP A 134 -5.86 -9.68 6.58
N VAL A 135 -4.68 -9.31 7.04
CA VAL A 135 -3.75 -8.51 6.25
C VAL A 135 -2.66 -9.41 5.69
N TYR A 136 -2.48 -9.34 4.38
CA TYR A 136 -1.43 -10.05 3.65
C TYR A 136 -0.34 -9.08 3.19
N ARG A 137 0.90 -9.56 3.12
CA ARG A 137 2.04 -8.76 2.63
C ARG A 137 2.13 -8.69 1.11
N ASP A 138 1.63 -9.70 0.44
CA ASP A 138 1.63 -9.79 -1.02
C ASP A 138 0.43 -10.61 -1.52
N PHE A 139 0.29 -10.71 -2.84
CA PHE A 139 -0.78 -11.47 -3.48
C PHE A 139 -0.46 -12.97 -3.63
N LEU A 140 0.76 -13.40 -3.26
CA LEU A 140 1.24 -14.76 -3.38
C LEU A 140 1.08 -15.52 -2.06
N VAL A 141 -0.13 -15.56 -1.52
CA VAL A 141 -0.42 -16.40 -0.36
C VAL A 141 -0.53 -17.84 -0.83
N GLU A 142 0.58 -18.57 -0.78
CA GLU A 142 0.62 -19.98 -1.20
C GLU A 142 0.04 -20.92 -0.14
N ASP A 143 0.03 -20.51 1.15
CA ASP A 143 -0.50 -21.35 2.23
C ASP A 143 -1.16 -20.51 3.34
N VAL A 144 -2.39 -20.88 3.70
CA VAL A 144 -3.16 -20.27 4.81
C VAL A 144 -2.51 -20.56 6.16
N ASP A 145 -1.67 -21.60 6.23
CA ASP A 145 -0.97 -22.03 7.45
C ASP A 145 0.24 -21.13 7.80
N GLU A 146 0.70 -20.29 6.88
CA GLU A 146 1.77 -19.31 7.13
C GLU A 146 1.30 -18.00 7.80
N LEU A 147 0.03 -17.90 8.12
CA LEU A 147 -0.48 -16.75 8.88
C LEU A 147 0.15 -16.71 10.27
N PRO A 148 0.64 -15.57 10.76
CA PRO A 148 1.27 -15.48 12.05
C PRO A 148 0.36 -16.07 13.14
N GLN A 149 0.84 -17.10 13.84
CA GLN A 149 0.13 -17.66 14.97
C GLN A 149 -0.19 -16.57 15.98
N GLY A 150 -1.44 -16.44 16.38
CA GLY A 150 -1.90 -15.39 17.31
C GLY A 150 -2.72 -14.27 16.67
N TRP A 151 -2.88 -14.24 15.34
CA TRP A 151 -3.78 -13.32 14.66
C TRP A 151 -5.26 -13.65 14.91
N PHE A 152 -5.50 -14.87 15.35
CA PHE A 152 -6.81 -15.41 15.68
C PHE A 152 -6.76 -16.04 17.08
N SER A 153 -6.70 -15.25 18.11
CA SER A 153 -7.20 -15.73 19.40
C SER A 153 -8.72 -15.85 19.24
N SER A 154 -9.17 -17.05 19.00
CA SER A 154 -10.57 -17.44 19.17
C SER A 154 -11.02 -17.05 20.58
N ASN A 155 -11.96 -16.14 20.66
CA ASN A 155 -12.95 -16.08 21.74
C ASN A 155 -14.25 -16.63 21.22
#